data_cdb187ebc1034b4970907364bdbe1ebb
#
_entry.id   cdb187ebc1034b4970907364bdbe1ebb
#
_cell.length_a   1.000
_cell.length_b   1.000
_cell.length_c   1.000
_cell.angle_alpha   90.00
_cell.angle_beta   90.00
_cell.angle_gamma   90.00
#
_symmetry.space_group_name_H-M   'P 1'
#
loop_
_entity.id
_entity.type
_entity.pdbx_description
1 polymer ?
#
loop_
_entity_poly.entity_id
_entity_poly.type
_entity_poly.pdbx_seq_one_letter_code
_entity_poly.pdbx_strand_id
1 'polypeptide(L)'
;MLGLVGLKKGMSRVFKDDGNSIPVTVIKIEDSKIVQRKSQEKDGYFAVQVNYGSKKKVSKSLEKKFTTKNKGYLTEFSVSETEFNELKEAKKLSLKGFTENSKVDVSGISKGKGFSGVVKRHNFKTQDATHGNSLSHRAPGSIGQCQFPGRVFKGKKMAGQYGNTKVTIQNLEIEKIDYDENLILVKGSVPGPIGTFLKITPSIKDSDSEFSVLNMLSTEAKPEEKPEAEAKPEEKVKPEAETKPEEKPEEKPEAETKPEEKPEAETKPEEKPEEVEDKKDA
;
A
#
# COMPACT_ATOMS: atom_id res chain seq x y z
N MET A 1 11.33 13.85 -9.21
CA MET A 1 10.23 14.27 -8.30
C MET A 1 10.06 13.27 -7.19
N LEU A 2 10.24 13.71 -5.99
CA LEU A 2 10.02 12.96 -4.78
C LEU A 2 8.53 12.70 -4.56
N GLY A 3 8.18 11.63 -3.84
CA GLY A 3 6.80 11.30 -3.52
C GLY A 3 6.71 10.43 -2.28
N LEU A 4 5.50 10.06 -1.91
CA LEU A 4 5.19 9.20 -0.77
C LEU A 4 4.56 7.88 -1.21
N VAL A 5 4.58 6.92 -0.31
CA VAL A 5 3.86 5.65 -0.49
C VAL A 5 2.76 5.56 0.55
N GLY A 6 1.56 5.29 0.07
CA GLY A 6 0.37 5.14 0.91
C GLY A 6 -0.35 3.84 0.66
N LEU A 7 -1.12 3.41 1.64
CA LEU A 7 -2.00 2.25 1.61
C LEU A 7 -3.43 2.70 1.33
N LYS A 8 -4.04 2.17 0.28
CA LYS A 8 -5.46 2.42 -0.02
C LYS A 8 -6.34 1.81 1.07
N LYS A 9 -7.05 2.64 1.82
CA LYS A 9 -7.99 2.18 2.85
C LYS A 9 -9.40 1.92 2.31
N GLY A 10 -9.84 2.76 1.38
CA GLY A 10 -11.18 2.64 0.82
C GLY A 10 -11.61 3.89 0.10
N MET A 11 -12.91 3.98 -0.17
CA MET A 11 -13.54 5.18 -0.70
C MET A 11 -14.62 5.66 0.25
N SER A 12 -14.77 6.97 0.34
CA SER A 12 -15.78 7.67 1.12
C SER A 12 -16.30 8.85 0.32
N ARG A 13 -17.06 9.71 0.95
CA ARG A 13 -17.50 10.99 0.40
C ARG A 13 -17.36 12.08 1.46
N VAL A 14 -17.00 13.26 1.02
CA VAL A 14 -16.93 14.47 1.83
C VAL A 14 -18.04 15.39 1.36
N PHE A 15 -18.73 16.01 2.29
CA PHE A 15 -19.72 17.04 2.00
C PHE A 15 -19.06 18.40 2.19
N LYS A 16 -19.19 19.28 1.20
CA LYS A 16 -18.79 20.68 1.30
C LYS A 16 -19.94 21.50 1.88
N ASP A 17 -19.60 22.66 2.40
CA ASP A 17 -20.58 23.61 2.95
C ASP A 17 -21.64 24.05 1.91
N ASP A 18 -21.30 24.02 0.63
CA ASP A 18 -22.20 24.23 -0.50
C ASP A 18 -23.24 23.12 -0.72
N GLY A 19 -23.26 22.08 0.12
CA GLY A 19 -24.11 20.90 -0.04
C GLY A 19 -23.65 19.88 -1.07
N ASN A 20 -22.54 20.13 -1.76
CA ASN A 20 -21.99 19.21 -2.75
C ASN A 20 -21.30 18.02 -2.10
N SER A 21 -21.61 16.79 -2.61
CA SER A 21 -20.96 15.54 -2.17
C SER A 21 -19.82 15.19 -3.12
N ILE A 22 -18.61 15.11 -2.60
CA ILE A 22 -17.41 14.77 -3.36
C ILE A 22 -16.97 13.35 -3.02
N PRO A 23 -16.86 12.44 -4.01
CA PRO A 23 -16.32 11.11 -3.77
C PRO A 23 -14.81 11.20 -3.56
N VAL A 24 -14.31 10.61 -2.48
CA VAL A 24 -12.88 10.62 -2.15
C VAL A 24 -12.37 9.21 -1.91
N THR A 25 -11.11 9.01 -2.25
CA THR A 25 -10.36 7.82 -1.85
C THR A 25 -9.47 8.16 -0.66
N VAL A 26 -9.58 7.38 0.40
CA VAL A 26 -8.77 7.51 1.62
C VAL A 26 -7.50 6.70 1.46
N ILE A 27 -6.36 7.37 1.58
CA ILE A 27 -5.03 6.77 1.48
C ILE A 27 -4.28 7.06 2.77
N LYS A 28 -3.87 6.02 3.49
CA LYS A 28 -3.01 6.14 4.67
C LYS A 28 -1.57 6.14 4.22
N ILE A 29 -0.84 7.19 4.56
CA ILE A 29 0.60 7.27 4.27
C ILE A 29 1.34 6.38 5.27
N GLU A 30 2.17 5.51 4.73
CA GLU A 30 3.03 4.63 5.52
C GLU A 30 4.35 5.34 5.87
N ASP A 31 4.89 4.98 7.03
CA ASP A 31 6.21 5.46 7.46
C ASP A 31 7.27 5.12 6.41
N SER A 32 7.68 6.13 5.70
CA SER A 32 8.62 6.00 4.59
C SER A 32 10.04 6.35 5.05
N LYS A 33 10.90 5.31 5.19
CA LYS A 33 12.30 5.48 5.62
C LYS A 33 13.23 5.40 4.42
N ILE A 34 14.17 6.32 4.33
CA ILE A 34 15.20 6.32 3.28
C ILE A 34 16.23 5.24 3.61
N VAL A 35 16.42 4.31 2.67
CA VAL A 35 17.36 3.18 2.81
C VAL A 35 18.65 3.46 2.07
N GLN A 36 18.57 3.95 0.84
CA GLN A 36 19.72 4.20 -0.02
C GLN A 36 19.49 5.45 -0.85
N ARG A 37 20.55 6.21 -1.03
CA ARG A 37 20.61 7.33 -1.98
C ARG A 37 21.53 6.92 -3.13
N LYS A 38 21.07 7.11 -4.33
CA LYS A 38 21.81 6.81 -5.56
C LYS A 38 22.31 8.09 -6.17
N SER A 39 23.61 8.15 -6.41
CA SER A 39 24.29 9.33 -6.98
C SER A 39 24.75 9.08 -8.40
N GLN A 40 24.92 10.15 -9.16
CA GLN A 40 25.40 10.10 -10.54
C GLN A 40 26.72 9.36 -10.68
N GLU A 41 27.65 9.55 -9.72
CA GLU A 41 28.98 8.95 -9.76
C GLU A 41 29.00 7.42 -9.62
N LYS A 42 28.11 6.87 -8.76
CA LYS A 42 28.08 5.43 -8.45
C LYS A 42 27.05 4.67 -9.26
N ASP A 43 25.88 5.25 -9.43
CA ASP A 43 24.71 4.57 -10.01
C ASP A 43 24.33 5.11 -11.39
N GLY A 44 24.89 6.26 -11.81
CA GLY A 44 24.65 6.89 -13.11
C GLY A 44 23.36 7.75 -13.15
N TYR A 45 22.67 7.94 -12.02
CA TYR A 45 21.47 8.76 -11.90
C TYR A 45 21.19 9.13 -10.44
N PHE A 46 20.39 10.18 -10.24
CA PHE A 46 19.95 10.59 -8.91
C PHE A 46 18.61 9.95 -8.54
N ALA A 47 18.58 9.23 -7.43
CA ALA A 47 17.36 8.64 -6.90
C ALA A 47 17.45 8.37 -5.39
N VAL A 48 16.29 8.25 -4.78
CA VAL A 48 16.15 7.88 -3.36
C VAL A 48 15.32 6.61 -3.25
N GLN A 49 15.90 5.59 -2.62
CA GLN A 49 15.22 4.33 -2.34
C GLN A 49 14.60 4.38 -0.95
N VAL A 50 13.31 4.11 -0.89
CA VAL A 50 12.49 4.23 0.32
C VAL A 50 11.92 2.87 0.70
N ASN A 51 11.98 2.55 1.99
CA ASN A 51 11.33 1.40 2.60
C ASN A 51 9.97 1.80 3.16
N TYR A 52 8.94 1.01 2.92
CA TYR A 52 7.59 1.24 3.40
C TYR A 52 6.86 -0.07 3.72
N GLY A 53 5.86 0.01 4.60
CA GLY A 53 5.08 -1.13 5.02
C GLY A 53 5.88 -2.19 5.78
N SER A 54 5.30 -3.37 5.94
CA SER A 54 5.95 -4.51 6.58
C SER A 54 5.76 -5.79 5.77
N LYS A 55 6.79 -6.62 5.71
CA LYS A 55 6.79 -7.89 5.00
C LYS A 55 7.24 -9.02 5.92
N LYS A 56 6.44 -10.08 6.03
CA LYS A 56 6.73 -11.22 6.92
C LYS A 56 8.03 -11.96 6.55
N LYS A 57 8.30 -12.12 5.26
CA LYS A 57 9.50 -12.81 4.76
C LYS A 57 10.19 -11.94 3.72
N VAL A 58 11.47 -11.71 3.89
CA VAL A 58 12.33 -10.98 2.94
C VAL A 58 13.46 -11.91 2.52
N SER A 59 13.93 -11.82 1.28
CA SER A 59 15.07 -12.61 0.80
C SER A 59 16.36 -12.18 1.50
N LYS A 60 17.27 -13.12 1.75
CA LYS A 60 18.57 -12.87 2.42
C LYS A 60 19.38 -11.75 1.77
N SER A 61 19.33 -11.61 0.45
CA SER A 61 20.02 -10.54 -0.29
C SER A 61 19.46 -9.14 0.00
N LEU A 62 18.13 -9.02 0.24
CA LEU A 62 17.51 -7.75 0.60
C LEU A 62 17.62 -7.44 2.09
N GLU A 63 17.78 -8.44 2.95
CA GLU A 63 17.91 -8.23 4.40
C GLU A 63 19.05 -7.29 4.75
N LYS A 64 20.18 -7.41 4.07
CA LYS A 64 21.37 -6.57 4.27
C LYS A 64 21.14 -5.10 3.94
N LYS A 65 20.11 -4.77 3.13
CA LYS A 65 19.77 -3.39 2.79
C LYS A 65 18.95 -2.69 3.86
N PHE A 66 18.26 -3.44 4.71
CA PHE A 66 17.42 -2.86 5.75
C PHE A 66 18.24 -2.61 7.03
N THR A 67 18.50 -1.37 7.33
CA THR A 67 19.19 -0.94 8.57
C THR A 67 18.27 -1.06 9.79
N THR A 68 16.96 -1.18 9.58
CA THR A 68 15.95 -1.23 10.65
C THR A 68 15.30 -2.60 10.74
N LYS A 69 14.77 -2.95 11.93
CA LYS A 69 14.03 -4.20 12.17
C LYS A 69 12.78 -4.34 11.26
N ASN A 70 12.22 -3.24 10.80
CA ASN A 70 11.05 -3.25 9.91
C ASN A 70 11.48 -3.48 8.47
N LYS A 71 11.39 -4.74 8.03
CA LYS A 71 11.64 -5.15 6.66
C LYS A 71 10.34 -4.99 5.85
N GLY A 72 10.34 -4.11 4.87
CA GLY A 72 9.15 -3.78 4.06
C GLY A 72 9.35 -4.00 2.57
N TYR A 73 8.65 -3.21 1.83
CA TYR A 73 8.78 -3.09 0.38
C TYR A 73 9.71 -1.92 0.06
N LEU A 74 10.43 -2.03 -1.04
CA LEU A 74 11.30 -0.97 -1.54
C LEU A 74 10.68 -0.33 -2.78
N THR A 75 10.67 0.98 -2.82
CA THR A 75 10.36 1.75 -4.02
C THR A 75 11.42 2.82 -4.24
N GLU A 76 11.53 3.28 -5.46
CA GLU A 76 12.52 4.27 -5.85
C GLU A 76 11.84 5.48 -6.45
N PHE A 77 12.32 6.65 -6.05
CA PHE A 77 11.90 7.94 -6.60
C PHE A 77 13.09 8.59 -7.28
N SER A 78 12.96 8.87 -8.56
CA SER A 78 13.93 9.69 -9.27
C SER A 78 13.79 11.14 -8.81
N VAL A 79 14.90 11.77 -8.49
CA VAL A 79 14.96 13.13 -7.96
C VAL A 79 15.90 13.98 -8.82
N SER A 80 15.74 15.29 -8.78
CA SER A 80 16.70 16.22 -9.37
C SER A 80 17.96 16.32 -8.50
N GLU A 81 19.01 16.91 -9.01
CA GLU A 81 20.24 17.15 -8.26
C GLU A 81 20.02 18.07 -7.06
N THR A 82 19.20 19.09 -7.22
CA THR A 82 18.81 20.01 -6.16
C THR A 82 18.08 19.28 -5.03
N GLU A 83 17.01 18.54 -5.35
CA GLU A 83 16.26 17.71 -4.40
C GLU A 83 17.17 16.67 -3.72
N PHE A 84 18.12 16.10 -4.47
CA PHE A 84 19.07 15.12 -3.92
C PHE A 84 19.96 15.72 -2.84
N ASN A 85 20.45 16.95 -3.04
CA ASN A 85 21.28 17.66 -2.09
C ASN A 85 20.51 17.99 -0.79
N GLU A 86 19.27 18.40 -0.90
CA GLU A 86 18.38 18.63 0.24
C GLU A 86 18.10 17.35 1.04
N LEU A 87 18.01 16.22 0.33
CA LEU A 87 17.71 14.91 0.93
C LEU A 87 18.92 14.23 1.60
N LYS A 88 20.12 14.81 1.56
CA LYS A 88 21.34 14.17 2.12
C LYS A 88 21.21 13.82 3.60
N GLU A 89 20.56 14.66 4.38
CA GLU A 89 20.44 14.51 5.84
C GLU A 89 19.12 13.86 6.26
N ALA A 90 18.15 13.76 5.37
CA ALA A 90 16.83 13.24 5.67
C ALA A 90 16.85 11.73 5.97
N LYS A 91 16.22 11.30 7.03
CA LYS A 91 16.05 9.88 7.37
C LYS A 91 14.68 9.33 7.03
N LYS A 92 13.65 10.17 7.11
CA LYS A 92 12.25 9.81 6.88
C LYS A 92 11.57 10.85 5.99
N LEU A 93 10.54 10.44 5.30
CA LEU A 93 9.67 11.33 4.52
C LEU A 93 8.35 11.53 5.27
N SER A 94 7.91 12.76 5.39
CA SER A 94 6.66 13.15 6.06
C SER A 94 5.62 13.63 5.06
N LEU A 95 4.37 13.65 5.52
CA LEU A 95 3.21 14.12 4.75
C LEU A 95 3.21 15.65 4.51
N LYS A 96 3.96 16.41 5.32
CA LYS A 96 3.93 17.88 5.33
C LYS A 96 4.34 18.56 4.02
N GLY A 97 4.87 17.82 3.05
CA GLY A 97 5.22 18.36 1.72
C GLY A 97 4.02 18.50 0.76
N PHE A 98 2.86 17.94 1.10
CA PHE A 98 1.65 18.08 0.32
C PHE A 98 0.72 19.10 0.98
N THR A 99 0.03 19.87 0.15
CA THR A 99 -0.96 20.86 0.59
C THR A 99 -2.36 20.47 0.11
N GLU A 100 -3.38 20.93 0.79
CA GLU A 100 -4.76 20.78 0.35
C GLU A 100 -4.98 21.52 -0.98
N ASN A 101 -5.89 21.03 -1.80
CA ASN A 101 -6.19 21.49 -3.16
C ASN A 101 -5.04 21.32 -4.18
N SER A 102 -3.87 20.80 -3.79
CA SER A 102 -2.80 20.47 -4.73
C SER A 102 -3.15 19.25 -5.57
N LYS A 103 -2.56 19.14 -6.77
CA LYS A 103 -2.78 18.01 -7.67
C LYS A 103 -1.65 16.99 -7.57
N VAL A 104 -2.03 15.73 -7.57
CA VAL A 104 -1.12 14.60 -7.44
C VAL A 104 -1.34 13.56 -8.53
N ASP A 105 -0.27 12.88 -8.87
CA ASP A 105 -0.27 11.70 -9.73
C ASP A 105 -0.18 10.45 -8.86
N VAL A 106 -1.17 9.56 -8.98
CA VAL A 106 -1.25 8.33 -8.19
C VAL A 106 -1.00 7.12 -9.06
N SER A 107 0.08 6.40 -8.78
CA SER A 107 0.46 5.17 -9.46
C SER A 107 0.20 3.96 -8.57
N GLY A 108 -0.39 2.92 -9.15
CA GLY A 108 -0.67 1.67 -8.44
C GLY A 108 -0.87 0.50 -9.38
N ILE A 109 -1.02 -0.69 -8.82
CA ILE A 109 -1.32 -1.90 -9.59
C ILE A 109 -2.83 -2.03 -9.70
N SER A 110 -3.35 -2.09 -10.92
CA SER A 110 -4.78 -2.24 -11.19
C SER A 110 -5.30 -3.61 -10.76
N LYS A 111 -6.61 -3.71 -10.49
CA LYS A 111 -7.25 -5.01 -10.20
C LYS A 111 -7.07 -5.98 -11.37
N GLY A 112 -6.60 -7.19 -11.10
CA GLY A 112 -6.50 -8.25 -12.10
C GLY A 112 -7.88 -8.72 -12.54
N LYS A 113 -8.04 -8.96 -13.84
CA LYS A 113 -9.27 -9.47 -14.46
C LYS A 113 -9.03 -10.79 -15.21
N GLY A 114 -7.85 -11.38 -15.01
CA GLY A 114 -7.44 -12.63 -15.63
C GLY A 114 -7.30 -12.54 -17.15
N PHE A 115 -7.39 -13.68 -17.81
CA PHE A 115 -7.44 -13.74 -19.28
C PHE A 115 -8.78 -13.21 -19.75
N SER A 116 -8.75 -12.20 -20.58
CA SER A 116 -9.97 -11.51 -21.05
C SER A 116 -10.03 -11.48 -22.57
N GLY A 117 -11.22 -11.72 -23.11
CA GLY A 117 -11.50 -11.61 -24.54
C GLY A 117 -11.40 -10.15 -25.02
N VAL A 118 -11.35 -10.00 -26.34
CA VAL A 118 -11.14 -8.69 -27.01
C VAL A 118 -12.24 -7.68 -26.71
N VAL A 119 -13.46 -8.13 -26.51
CA VAL A 119 -14.60 -7.26 -26.15
C VAL A 119 -14.35 -6.57 -24.81
N LYS A 120 -13.95 -7.32 -23.77
CA LYS A 120 -13.69 -6.78 -22.44
C LYS A 120 -12.37 -6.02 -22.37
N ARG A 121 -11.33 -6.53 -23.04
CA ARG A 121 -9.97 -5.98 -22.94
C ARG A 121 -9.77 -4.72 -23.77
N HIS A 122 -10.38 -4.66 -24.96
CA HIS A 122 -10.13 -3.59 -25.92
C HIS A 122 -11.40 -2.86 -26.37
N ASN A 123 -12.56 -3.18 -25.77
CA ASN A 123 -13.86 -2.59 -26.10
C ASN A 123 -14.27 -2.83 -27.57
N PHE A 124 -13.97 -4.00 -28.10
CA PHE A 124 -14.42 -4.38 -29.44
C PHE A 124 -15.93 -4.54 -29.42
N LYS A 125 -16.57 -4.16 -30.54
CA LYS A 125 -17.97 -4.42 -30.75
C LYS A 125 -18.22 -5.93 -30.86
N THR A 126 -19.29 -6.41 -30.27
CA THR A 126 -19.75 -7.78 -30.46
C THR A 126 -20.35 -7.93 -31.85
N GLN A 127 -20.30 -9.14 -32.40
CA GLN A 127 -21.04 -9.49 -33.59
C GLN A 127 -22.52 -9.69 -33.25
N ASP A 128 -23.34 -9.83 -34.28
CA ASP A 128 -24.79 -9.98 -34.13
C ASP A 128 -25.14 -11.19 -33.25
N ALA A 129 -26.19 -11.06 -32.42
CA ALA A 129 -26.66 -12.12 -31.57
C ALA A 129 -27.50 -13.17 -32.35
N THR A 130 -28.09 -12.75 -33.48
CA THR A 130 -28.96 -13.55 -34.36
C THR A 130 -28.55 -13.37 -35.81
N HIS A 131 -29.48 -13.46 -36.79
CA HIS A 131 -29.23 -13.27 -38.22
C HIS A 131 -28.22 -14.25 -38.78
N GLY A 132 -28.30 -15.53 -38.37
CA GLY A 132 -27.43 -16.60 -38.87
C GLY A 132 -26.03 -16.64 -38.25
N ASN A 133 -25.72 -15.76 -37.34
CA ASN A 133 -24.45 -15.81 -36.60
C ASN A 133 -24.45 -17.00 -35.66
N SER A 134 -23.43 -17.86 -35.79
CA SER A 134 -23.22 -19.04 -34.95
C SER A 134 -21.80 -19.06 -34.41
N LEU A 135 -21.63 -19.30 -33.09
CA LEU A 135 -20.34 -19.43 -32.37
C LEU A 135 -19.43 -18.19 -32.37
N SER A 136 -19.63 -17.19 -33.23
CA SER A 136 -18.68 -16.07 -33.43
C SER A 136 -19.07 -14.77 -32.71
N HIS A 137 -20.06 -14.80 -31.82
CA HIS A 137 -20.63 -13.59 -31.18
C HIS A 137 -19.60 -12.67 -30.51
N ARG A 138 -18.55 -13.21 -29.93
CA ARG A 138 -17.52 -12.45 -29.20
C ARG A 138 -16.10 -12.61 -29.77
N ALA A 139 -16.01 -13.06 -31.02
CA ALA A 139 -14.74 -13.22 -31.71
C ALA A 139 -14.11 -11.87 -32.08
N PRO A 140 -12.78 -11.79 -32.24
CA PRO A 140 -12.08 -10.55 -32.61
C PRO A 140 -12.37 -10.07 -34.05
N GLY A 141 -12.90 -10.93 -34.91
CA GLY A 141 -13.02 -10.69 -36.35
C GLY A 141 -11.68 -10.89 -37.05
N SER A 142 -11.52 -10.28 -38.23
CA SER A 142 -10.28 -10.37 -38.99
C SER A 142 -9.07 -9.83 -38.19
N ILE A 143 -7.99 -10.59 -38.20
CA ILE A 143 -6.73 -10.22 -37.53
C ILE A 143 -5.65 -9.73 -38.50
N GLY A 144 -5.88 -9.82 -39.81
CA GLY A 144 -4.94 -9.38 -40.83
C GLY A 144 -5.48 -9.61 -42.25
N GLN A 145 -4.61 -9.42 -43.20
CA GLN A 145 -4.86 -9.65 -44.65
C GLN A 145 -4.50 -11.09 -45.04
N CYS A 146 -4.72 -11.45 -46.29
CA CYS A 146 -4.46 -12.79 -46.81
C CYS A 146 -2.95 -13.03 -47.04
N GLN A 147 -2.57 -13.35 -48.30
CA GLN A 147 -1.22 -13.74 -48.68
C GLN A 147 -0.17 -12.63 -48.45
N PHE A 148 -0.52 -11.40 -48.75
CA PHE A 148 0.34 -10.24 -48.47
C PHE A 148 -0.30 -9.36 -47.38
N PRO A 149 0.41 -9.07 -46.25
CA PRO A 149 1.82 -9.31 -45.93
C PRO A 149 2.10 -10.70 -45.33
N GLY A 150 1.15 -11.62 -45.23
CA GLY A 150 1.32 -12.98 -44.71
C GLY A 150 1.60 -13.09 -43.23
N ARG A 151 1.38 -12.01 -42.48
CA ARG A 151 1.63 -11.95 -41.03
C ARG A 151 0.61 -11.07 -40.33
N VAL A 152 0.46 -11.27 -39.03
CA VAL A 152 -0.26 -10.35 -38.15
C VAL A 152 0.68 -9.23 -37.68
N PHE A 153 0.25 -7.99 -37.83
CA PHE A 153 1.07 -6.85 -37.40
C PHE A 153 1.30 -6.84 -35.93
N LYS A 154 2.51 -6.40 -35.50
CA LYS A 154 2.85 -6.19 -34.09
C LYS A 154 1.88 -5.18 -33.47
N GLY A 155 1.51 -5.39 -32.20
CA GLY A 155 0.56 -4.51 -31.51
C GLY A 155 -0.92 -4.74 -31.83
N LYS A 156 -1.26 -5.73 -32.67
CA LYS A 156 -2.67 -6.09 -32.94
C LYS A 156 -3.37 -6.43 -31.62
N LYS A 157 -4.51 -5.79 -31.38
CA LYS A 157 -5.33 -5.99 -30.18
C LYS A 157 -5.95 -7.38 -30.17
N MET A 158 -5.54 -8.23 -29.25
CA MET A 158 -6.01 -9.62 -29.10
C MET A 158 -6.41 -9.90 -27.65
N ALA A 159 -7.06 -11.04 -27.41
CA ALA A 159 -7.32 -11.55 -26.08
C ALA A 159 -6.01 -11.76 -25.30
N GLY A 160 -6.07 -11.70 -23.99
CA GLY A 160 -4.91 -11.89 -23.13
C GLY A 160 -5.14 -11.38 -21.72
N GLN A 161 -4.08 -11.38 -20.92
CA GLN A 161 -4.12 -10.88 -19.56
C GLN A 161 -4.60 -9.43 -19.50
N TYR A 162 -5.58 -9.15 -18.62
CA TYR A 162 -6.11 -7.82 -18.38
C TYR A 162 -6.04 -7.46 -16.90
N GLY A 163 -5.68 -6.22 -16.61
CA GLY A 163 -5.41 -5.77 -15.24
C GLY A 163 -4.12 -6.37 -14.66
N ASN A 164 -3.90 -6.16 -13.37
CA ASN A 164 -2.65 -6.48 -12.67
C ASN A 164 -1.42 -5.83 -13.32
N THR A 165 -1.60 -4.64 -13.86
CA THR A 165 -0.57 -3.81 -14.48
C THR A 165 -0.43 -2.50 -13.71
N LYS A 166 0.75 -1.91 -13.76
CA LYS A 166 0.98 -0.57 -13.19
C LYS A 166 0.22 0.45 -14.03
N VAL A 167 -0.61 1.24 -13.36
CA VAL A 167 -1.40 2.32 -13.96
C VAL A 167 -1.20 3.57 -13.15
N THR A 168 -1.06 4.71 -13.81
CA THR A 168 -0.98 6.03 -13.19
C THR A 168 -2.23 6.83 -13.57
N ILE A 169 -2.90 7.40 -12.57
CA ILE A 169 -3.94 8.39 -12.76
C ILE A 169 -3.33 9.73 -12.42
N GLN A 170 -3.38 10.64 -13.37
CA GLN A 170 -2.78 11.97 -13.28
C GLN A 170 -3.78 13.02 -12.84
N ASN A 171 -3.28 14.10 -12.25
CA ASN A 171 -4.06 15.30 -11.91
C ASN A 171 -5.25 15.04 -10.97
N LEU A 172 -5.05 14.22 -9.95
CA LEU A 172 -6.03 14.04 -8.89
C LEU A 172 -5.85 15.14 -7.84
N GLU A 173 -6.93 15.77 -7.46
CA GLU A 173 -6.98 16.84 -6.46
C GLU A 173 -7.00 16.27 -5.05
N ILE A 174 -6.19 16.81 -4.15
CA ILE A 174 -6.23 16.49 -2.72
C ILE A 174 -7.31 17.34 -2.09
N GLU A 175 -8.34 16.74 -1.54
CA GLU A 175 -9.45 17.46 -0.92
C GLU A 175 -9.16 17.83 0.52
N LYS A 176 -8.54 16.91 1.28
CA LYS A 176 -8.20 17.13 2.68
C LYS A 176 -6.99 16.29 3.10
N ILE A 177 -6.19 16.80 4.02
CA ILE A 177 -5.07 16.13 4.64
C ILE A 177 -5.29 16.07 6.14
N ASP A 178 -5.15 14.88 6.71
CA ASP A 178 -5.14 14.66 8.14
C ASP A 178 -3.72 14.25 8.55
N TYR A 179 -3.05 15.14 9.26
CA TYR A 179 -1.67 14.95 9.69
C TYR A 179 -1.57 14.04 10.91
N ASP A 180 -2.60 13.95 11.76
CA ASP A 180 -2.59 13.14 12.98
C ASP A 180 -2.67 11.65 12.65
N GLU A 181 -3.55 11.28 11.73
CA GLU A 181 -3.71 9.90 11.28
C GLU A 181 -2.86 9.55 10.04
N ASN A 182 -2.12 10.52 9.49
CA ASN A 182 -1.37 10.41 8.22
C ASN A 182 -2.25 9.98 7.05
N LEU A 183 -3.41 10.63 6.89
CA LEU A 183 -4.36 10.34 5.81
C LEU A 183 -4.35 11.44 4.76
N ILE A 184 -4.45 11.02 3.51
CA ILE A 184 -4.75 11.90 2.36
C ILE A 184 -6.09 11.47 1.77
N LEU A 185 -6.97 12.42 1.57
CA LEU A 185 -8.24 12.25 0.88
C LEU A 185 -8.09 12.80 -0.53
N VAL A 186 -8.06 11.91 -1.51
CA VAL A 186 -7.90 12.25 -2.93
C VAL A 186 -9.25 12.16 -3.62
N LYS A 187 -9.62 13.19 -4.36
CA LYS A 187 -10.87 13.26 -5.12
C LYS A 187 -10.90 12.22 -6.24
N GLY A 188 -11.94 11.39 -6.23
CA GLY A 188 -12.16 10.37 -7.25
C GLY A 188 -11.57 9.00 -6.91
N SER A 189 -11.39 8.17 -7.94
CA SER A 189 -10.93 6.80 -7.80
C SER A 189 -9.43 6.66 -8.07
N VAL A 190 -8.78 5.73 -7.35
CA VAL A 190 -7.37 5.39 -7.55
C VAL A 190 -7.23 3.90 -7.92
N PRO A 191 -6.15 3.49 -8.60
CA PRO A 191 -5.99 2.11 -9.06
C PRO A 191 -5.88 1.11 -7.89
N GLY A 192 -6.22 -0.13 -8.15
CA GLY A 192 -6.06 -1.26 -7.23
C GLY A 192 -7.21 -1.50 -6.26
N PRO A 193 -7.21 -2.67 -5.59
CA PRO A 193 -8.11 -3.01 -4.49
C PRO A 193 -7.76 -2.28 -3.20
N ILE A 194 -8.62 -2.40 -2.19
CA ILE A 194 -8.33 -1.96 -0.81
C ILE A 194 -7.12 -2.76 -0.30
N GLY A 195 -6.23 -2.12 0.45
CA GLY A 195 -4.99 -2.73 0.94
C GLY A 195 -3.82 -2.72 -0.05
N THR A 196 -3.97 -2.08 -1.23
CA THR A 196 -2.87 -1.94 -2.19
C THR A 196 -2.03 -0.71 -1.87
N PHE A 197 -0.71 -0.84 -2.01
CA PHE A 197 0.21 0.28 -1.92
C PHE A 197 0.15 1.12 -3.19
N LEU A 198 0.14 2.42 -2.99
CA LEU A 198 0.08 3.45 -4.02
C LEU A 198 1.31 4.35 -3.90
N LYS A 199 1.90 4.71 -5.03
CA LYS A 199 2.93 5.73 -5.13
C LYS A 199 2.26 7.05 -5.48
N ILE A 200 2.43 8.05 -4.64
CA ILE A 200 1.86 9.39 -4.79
C ILE A 200 3.01 10.33 -5.09
N THR A 201 2.92 11.06 -6.18
CA THR A 201 3.90 12.08 -6.58
C THR A 201 3.15 13.36 -6.90
N PRO A 202 3.77 14.54 -6.72
CA PRO A 202 3.15 15.77 -7.21
C PRO A 202 2.91 15.68 -8.70
N SER A 203 1.87 16.35 -9.19
CA SER A 203 1.53 16.32 -10.61
C SER A 203 2.55 17.11 -11.43
N ILE A 204 3.00 16.53 -12.53
CA ILE A 204 3.90 17.19 -13.48
C ILE A 204 3.16 18.33 -14.25
N LYS A 205 1.84 18.19 -14.37
CA LYS A 205 1.01 19.13 -15.16
C LYS A 205 0.54 20.35 -14.37
N ASP A 206 0.73 20.34 -13.07
CA ASP A 206 0.37 21.44 -12.19
C ASP A 206 1.62 22.23 -11.85
N SER A 207 1.80 23.35 -12.55
CA SER A 207 2.93 24.27 -12.32
C SER A 207 2.75 25.11 -11.06
N ASP A 208 1.52 25.19 -10.54
CA ASP A 208 1.15 26.10 -9.46
C ASP A 208 1.17 25.42 -8.08
N SER A 209 1.45 24.12 -8.04
CA SER A 209 1.58 23.40 -6.76
C SER A 209 2.89 23.76 -6.07
N GLU A 210 2.81 24.44 -4.95
CA GLU A 210 3.92 24.67 -4.02
C GLU A 210 4.35 23.35 -3.34
N PHE A 211 4.92 22.45 -4.15
CA PHE A 211 5.50 21.24 -3.62
C PHE A 211 6.89 21.54 -3.06
N SER A 212 7.03 21.52 -1.75
CA SER A 212 8.31 21.74 -1.09
C SER A 212 8.89 20.42 -0.58
N VAL A 213 10.02 20.02 -1.14
CA VAL A 213 10.79 18.85 -0.67
C VAL A 213 11.24 19.07 0.78
N LEU A 214 11.61 20.30 1.13
CA LEU A 214 12.06 20.66 2.48
C LEU A 214 11.00 20.36 3.54
N ASN A 215 9.73 20.60 3.25
CA ASN A 215 8.64 20.30 4.18
C ASN A 215 8.39 18.81 4.37
N MET A 216 8.84 17.94 3.45
CA MET A 216 8.76 16.48 3.60
C MET A 216 9.84 15.91 4.52
N LEU A 217 10.86 16.70 4.87
CA LEU A 217 11.97 16.24 5.69
C LEU A 217 11.59 16.32 7.16
N SER A 218 11.32 15.20 7.79
CA SER A 218 11.27 15.14 9.24
C SER A 218 12.71 14.98 9.77
N THR A 219 13.32 16.08 10.14
CA THR A 219 14.39 16.08 11.12
C THR A 219 13.78 15.63 12.44
N GLU A 220 14.28 14.56 13.05
CA GLU A 220 13.92 14.21 14.43
C GLU A 220 14.29 15.44 15.26
N ALA A 221 13.30 16.21 15.68
CA ALA A 221 13.50 17.25 16.65
C ALA A 221 14.08 16.58 17.91
N LYS A 222 15.30 16.99 18.27
CA LYS A 222 15.90 16.72 19.56
C LYS A 222 14.82 17.03 20.60
N PRO A 223 14.58 16.17 21.60
CA PRO A 223 13.64 16.53 22.67
C PRO A 223 14.07 17.87 23.24
N GLU A 224 13.21 18.86 23.17
CA GLU A 224 13.40 20.12 23.84
C GLU A 224 13.48 19.79 25.33
N GLU A 225 14.67 19.96 25.92
CA GLU A 225 14.87 20.06 27.35
C GLU A 225 14.01 21.24 27.82
N LYS A 226 12.98 20.91 28.59
CA LYS A 226 12.23 21.92 29.34
C LYS A 226 13.23 22.70 30.21
N PRO A 227 13.22 24.02 30.15
CA PRO A 227 14.05 24.78 31.08
C PRO A 227 13.52 24.53 32.49
N GLU A 228 14.37 23.98 33.34
CA GLU A 228 14.19 23.95 34.78
C GLU A 228 14.14 25.40 35.27
N ALA A 229 12.96 25.81 35.74
CA ALA A 229 12.81 27.02 36.49
C ALA A 229 13.38 26.80 37.92
N GLU A 230 14.47 27.51 38.21
CA GLU A 230 15.02 27.67 39.55
C GLU A 230 13.94 28.18 40.52
N ALA A 231 13.77 27.46 41.63
CA ALA A 231 13.26 28.01 42.86
C ALA A 231 14.07 27.46 44.03
N LYS A 232 14.79 28.34 44.66
CA LYS A 232 15.59 28.15 45.87
C LYS A 232 14.72 28.02 47.12
N PRO A 233 15.31 27.57 48.23
CA PRO A 233 14.64 26.90 49.35
C PRO A 233 14.46 27.78 50.59
N GLU A 234 13.51 27.44 51.41
CA GLU A 234 13.41 27.78 52.86
C GLU A 234 12.36 26.83 53.46
N GLU A 235 12.58 26.19 54.47
CA GLU A 235 13.15 26.04 55.77
C GLU A 235 12.14 25.33 56.71
N LYS A 236 12.62 24.27 57.33
CA LYS A 236 12.25 23.62 58.58
C LYS A 236 10.87 23.85 59.22
N VAL A 237 10.24 22.73 59.63
CA VAL A 237 10.01 22.32 61.01
C VAL A 237 9.44 20.90 61.09
N LYS A 238 10.10 19.98 61.78
CA LYS A 238 9.57 18.77 62.46
C LYS A 238 9.00 19.15 63.82
N PRO A 239 8.09 18.41 64.49
CA PRO A 239 8.36 17.06 65.01
C PRO A 239 7.16 16.06 65.03
N GLU A 240 7.51 14.79 65.11
CA GLU A 240 7.12 13.70 66.04
C GLU A 240 5.62 13.51 66.35
N ALA A 241 5.03 12.36 66.43
CA ALA A 241 5.37 11.05 66.91
C ALA A 241 4.26 10.02 66.64
N GLU A 242 4.67 8.76 66.50
CA GLU A 242 4.02 7.51 67.01
C GLU A 242 2.55 7.22 66.67
N THR A 243 2.19 6.07 66.13
CA THR A 243 2.26 4.71 66.72
C THR A 243 1.81 3.67 65.68
N LYS A 244 2.52 2.55 65.60
CA LYS A 244 2.06 1.24 65.14
C LYS A 244 1.21 0.61 66.27
N PRO A 245 0.29 -0.36 66.03
CA PRO A 245 0.67 -1.75 65.65
C PRO A 245 -0.32 -2.47 64.72
N GLU A 246 0.23 -3.44 64.02
CA GLU A 246 -0.07 -4.86 63.81
C GLU A 246 -1.53 -5.33 63.90
N GLU A 247 -2.00 -6.05 62.88
CA GLU A 247 -2.31 -7.51 62.95
C GLU A 247 -2.73 -8.05 61.60
N LYS A 248 -2.06 -9.14 61.23
CA LYS A 248 -2.46 -10.16 60.26
C LYS A 248 -3.33 -11.19 61.03
N PRO A 249 -4.31 -11.87 60.46
CA PRO A 249 -3.97 -13.22 60.06
C PRO A 249 -4.62 -13.72 58.73
N GLU A 250 -3.97 -14.76 58.25
CA GLU A 250 -4.26 -15.73 57.24
C GLU A 250 -5.66 -16.37 57.33
N GLU A 251 -6.18 -16.81 56.16
CA GLU A 251 -6.67 -18.17 55.99
C GLU A 251 -6.98 -18.45 54.49
N LYS A 252 -6.30 -19.47 53.97
CA LYS A 252 -6.73 -20.33 52.88
C LYS A 252 -7.65 -21.41 53.44
N PRO A 253 -8.59 -21.95 52.69
CA PRO A 253 -8.39 -23.36 52.31
C PRO A 253 -8.70 -23.71 50.84
N GLU A 254 -8.04 -24.78 50.50
CA GLU A 254 -8.10 -25.66 49.33
C GLU A 254 -9.47 -26.30 49.11
N ALA A 255 -9.70 -26.76 47.92
CA ALA A 255 -9.94 -28.16 47.50
C ALA A 255 -10.83 -28.24 46.25
N GLU A 256 -10.24 -28.81 45.20
CA GLU A 256 -10.65 -30.01 44.44
C GLU A 256 -12.06 -30.02 43.82
N THR A 257 -12.17 -30.23 42.52
CA THR A 257 -12.25 -31.54 41.87
C THR A 257 -12.38 -31.43 40.34
N LYS A 258 -11.55 -32.21 39.64
CA LYS A 258 -11.80 -32.74 38.29
C LYS A 258 -12.87 -33.82 38.36
N PRO A 259 -13.63 -34.08 37.31
CA PRO A 259 -13.26 -35.28 36.55
C PRO A 259 -13.31 -35.13 35.02
N GLU A 260 -12.47 -35.95 34.40
CA GLU A 260 -12.41 -36.43 33.04
C GLU A 260 -13.72 -37.10 32.60
N GLU A 261 -14.05 -37.02 31.34
CA GLU A 261 -14.54 -38.14 30.56
C GLU A 261 -14.36 -37.90 29.05
N LYS A 262 -13.52 -38.73 28.46
CA LYS A 262 -13.52 -39.12 27.05
C LYS A 262 -14.54 -40.26 26.92
N PRO A 263 -15.15 -40.45 25.74
CA PRO A 263 -14.93 -41.73 25.08
C PRO A 263 -14.53 -41.63 23.61
N GLU A 264 -13.75 -42.60 23.27
CA GLU A 264 -13.30 -43.18 22.02
C GLU A 264 -14.44 -43.47 21.02
N ALA A 265 -14.15 -43.32 19.75
CA ALA A 265 -13.66 -44.32 18.79
C ALA A 265 -14.74 -44.88 17.83
N GLU A 266 -14.22 -45.20 16.63
CA GLU A 266 -14.73 -46.09 15.57
C GLU A 266 -15.63 -45.40 14.51
N THR A 267 -15.47 -45.55 13.22
CA THR A 267 -14.74 -46.51 12.35
C THR A 267 -14.71 -45.99 10.93
N LYS A 268 -13.61 -46.26 10.24
CA LYS A 268 -13.51 -46.26 8.76
C LYS A 268 -14.36 -47.42 8.20
N PRO A 269 -14.80 -47.35 6.94
CA PRO A 269 -14.16 -48.24 5.99
C PRO A 269 -13.71 -47.59 4.67
N GLU A 270 -12.60 -48.11 4.19
CA GLU A 270 -12.06 -48.03 2.85
C GLU A 270 -13.00 -48.70 1.85
N GLU A 271 -13.09 -48.13 0.67
CA GLU A 271 -13.31 -48.90 -0.57
C GLU A 271 -12.48 -48.29 -1.69
N LYS A 272 -11.58 -49.13 -2.23
CA LYS A 272 -10.74 -48.92 -3.40
C LYS A 272 -11.50 -49.31 -4.66
N PRO A 273 -11.15 -48.71 -5.82
CA PRO A 273 -11.81 -48.95 -7.08
C PRO A 273 -11.23 -50.13 -7.86
N GLU A 274 -12.07 -50.74 -8.64
CA GLU A 274 -11.72 -51.73 -9.65
C GLU A 274 -11.29 -51.05 -10.96
N GLU A 275 -10.17 -51.53 -11.46
CA GLU A 275 -9.72 -51.44 -12.84
C GLU A 275 -10.67 -52.20 -13.76
N VAL A 276 -10.94 -51.64 -14.93
CA VAL A 276 -11.39 -52.43 -16.09
C VAL A 276 -10.56 -52.04 -17.30
N GLU A 277 -9.84 -53.08 -17.74
CA GLU A 277 -9.00 -53.11 -18.93
C GLU A 277 -9.80 -53.00 -20.26
N ASP A 278 -9.08 -52.49 -21.22
CA ASP A 278 -9.07 -52.73 -22.68
C ASP A 278 -10.18 -53.53 -23.34
N LYS A 279 -10.65 -52.96 -24.41
CA LYS A 279 -10.75 -53.68 -25.72
C LYS A 279 -10.64 -52.75 -26.92
N LYS A 280 -9.59 -53.05 -27.71
CA LYS A 280 -9.44 -52.77 -29.14
C LYS A 280 -10.61 -53.35 -29.95
N ASP A 281 -10.74 -52.78 -31.09
CA ASP A 281 -11.10 -53.31 -32.43
C ASP A 281 -12.37 -52.67 -33.01
N ALA A 282 -12.16 -51.99 -34.08
CA ALA A 282 -12.62 -51.92 -35.48
C ALA A 282 -12.66 -50.50 -35.99
#